data_884ec03a4fd165d29c2ea532e6129603
#
_entry.id   884ec03a4fd165d29c2ea532e6129603
#
_cell.length_a   1.000
_cell.length_b   1.000
_cell.length_c   1.000
_cell.angle_alpha   90.00
_cell.angle_beta   90.00
_cell.angle_gamma   90.00
#
_symmetry.space_group_name_H-M   'P 1'
#
loop_
_entity.id
_entity.type
_entity.pdbx_description
1 polymer ?
#
loop_
_entity_poly.entity_id
_entity_poly.type
_entity_poly.pdbx_seq_one_letter_code
_entity_poly.pdbx_strand_id
1 'polypeptide(L)'
;MTLYLRRNVSAGNRCFTVSDALGAEKYYVSAPASGLMTKFKLVITDTSGNEAARIRRIPLVGTMTYVLRFGRKHVTLVTVPTTKGISAYFYGSNWHIVGEFAAKNFSIIDVDKTLICEHRNHADYCEINIPDSGNELFCVAASVCSNLINTIDSPALQAV
;
A
#
# COMPACT_ATOMS: atom_id res chain seq x y z
N MET A 1 -17.14 2.57 2.92
CA MET A 1 -16.39 3.39 3.91
C MET A 1 -15.31 4.17 3.21
N THR A 2 -14.87 5.28 3.82
CA THR A 2 -13.75 6.09 3.30
C THR A 2 -12.65 6.14 4.36
N LEU A 3 -11.42 5.88 3.93
CA LEU A 3 -10.22 5.98 4.75
C LEU A 3 -9.26 7.00 4.16
N TYR A 4 -8.41 7.55 5.01
CA TYR A 4 -7.39 8.52 4.64
C TYR A 4 -6.01 8.02 5.06
N LEU A 5 -5.13 7.86 4.09
CA LEU A 5 -3.74 7.49 4.30
C LEU A 5 -2.87 8.74 4.28
N ARG A 6 -2.14 9.00 5.37
CA ARG A 6 -1.20 10.10 5.49
C ARG A 6 0.20 9.59 5.75
N ARG A 7 1.17 10.20 5.09
CA ARG A 7 2.58 9.95 5.36
C ARG A 7 3.02 10.72 6.61
N ASN A 8 3.69 10.04 7.52
CA ASN A 8 4.27 10.67 8.70
C ASN A 8 5.64 11.25 8.33
N VAL A 9 5.84 12.51 8.65
CA VAL A 9 7.09 13.26 8.36
C VAL A 9 8.04 13.26 9.57
N SER A 10 7.53 12.89 10.75
CA SER A 10 8.33 12.85 11.98
C SER A 10 9.27 11.65 12.02
N ALA A 11 10.45 11.85 12.61
CA ALA A 11 11.41 10.78 12.85
C ALA A 11 10.78 9.69 13.73
N GLY A 12 10.78 8.46 13.24
CA GLY A 12 10.24 7.29 13.94
C GLY A 12 9.98 6.14 12.98
N ASN A 13 9.63 5.00 13.54
CA ASN A 13 9.36 3.79 12.75
C ASN A 13 8.01 3.83 12.02
N ARG A 14 7.14 4.77 12.39
CA ARG A 14 5.79 4.90 11.84
C ARG A 14 5.83 5.71 10.54
N CYS A 15 5.61 5.02 9.41
CA CYS A 15 5.72 5.61 8.07
C CYS A 15 4.41 6.27 7.61
N PHE A 16 3.27 5.64 7.95
CA PHE A 16 1.94 6.12 7.57
C PHE A 16 0.95 5.93 8.72
N THR A 17 -0.06 6.78 8.70
CA THR A 17 -1.25 6.66 9.56
C THR A 17 -2.50 6.59 8.68
N VAL A 18 -3.40 5.68 9.01
CA VAL A 18 -4.70 5.52 8.35
C VAL A 18 -5.78 5.92 9.32
N SER A 19 -6.63 6.88 8.93
CA SER A 19 -7.77 7.34 9.70
C SER A 19 -9.08 7.16 8.93
N ASP A 20 -10.19 7.14 9.65
CA ASP A 20 -11.52 7.15 9.06
C ASP A 20 -11.99 8.57 8.69
N ALA A 21 -13.23 8.68 8.19
CA ALA A 21 -13.82 9.96 7.78
C ALA A 21 -14.07 10.93 8.94
N LEU A 22 -14.07 10.45 10.18
CA LEU A 22 -14.21 11.27 11.38
C LEU A 22 -12.85 11.69 11.96
N GLY A 23 -11.75 11.26 11.34
CA GLY A 23 -10.39 11.52 11.80
C GLY A 23 -9.89 10.56 12.88
N ALA A 24 -10.66 9.52 13.22
CA ALA A 24 -10.21 8.51 14.16
C ALA A 24 -9.16 7.60 13.49
N GLU A 25 -8.03 7.44 14.15
CA GLU A 25 -6.96 6.56 13.66
C GLU A 25 -7.39 5.09 13.73
N LYS A 26 -7.17 4.35 12.67
CA LYS A 26 -7.50 2.93 12.56
C LYS A 26 -6.29 2.02 12.45
N TYR A 27 -5.30 2.44 11.66
CA TYR A 27 -4.10 1.65 11.43
C TYR A 27 -2.86 2.53 11.42
N TYR A 28 -1.75 1.90 11.79
CA TYR A 28 -0.41 2.45 11.67
C TYR A 28 0.43 1.54 10.80
N VAL A 29 1.20 2.12 9.90
CA VAL A 29 2.15 1.40 9.07
C VAL A 29 3.55 1.76 9.54
N SER A 30 4.30 0.76 9.98
CA SER A 30 5.61 0.95 10.58
C SER A 30 6.66 0.05 9.95
N ALA A 31 7.89 0.56 9.84
CA ALA A 31 9.05 -0.26 9.57
C ALA A 31 9.58 -0.84 10.90
N PRO A 32 9.86 -2.16 10.99
CA PRO A 32 10.45 -2.74 12.19
C PRO A 32 11.80 -2.08 12.49
N ALA A 33 12.08 -1.81 13.76
CA ALA A 33 13.36 -1.27 14.19
C ALA A 33 14.47 -2.31 13.98
N SER A 34 15.51 -1.90 13.24
CA SER A 34 16.82 -2.53 13.09
C SER A 34 16.95 -3.94 12.50
N GLY A 35 17.86 -4.06 11.56
CA GLY A 35 18.39 -5.27 10.93
C GLY A 35 18.44 -5.16 9.42
N LEU A 36 19.50 -5.66 8.81
CA LEU A 36 19.70 -5.69 7.33
C LEU A 36 18.52 -6.36 6.59
N MET A 37 17.83 -7.29 7.25
CA MET A 37 16.69 -8.02 6.70
C MET A 37 15.35 -7.28 6.82
N THR A 38 15.27 -6.21 7.60
CA THR A 38 14.02 -5.48 7.88
C THR A 38 13.76 -4.30 6.95
N LYS A 39 14.74 -3.90 6.14
CA LYS A 39 14.65 -2.78 5.18
C LYS A 39 13.47 -2.91 4.19
N PHE A 40 12.95 -4.11 4.02
CA PHE A 40 11.92 -4.41 3.03
C PHE A 40 10.60 -4.91 3.64
N LYS A 41 10.41 -4.69 4.93
CA LYS A 41 9.19 -5.09 5.62
C LYS A 41 8.47 -3.87 6.19
N LEU A 42 7.17 -3.82 5.99
CA LEU A 42 6.27 -2.93 6.68
C LEU A 42 5.22 -3.76 7.41
N VAL A 43 4.84 -3.30 8.58
CA VAL A 43 3.79 -3.92 9.39
C VAL A 43 2.64 -2.94 9.52
N ILE A 44 1.44 -3.40 9.24
CA ILE A 44 0.19 -2.66 9.48
C ILE A 44 -0.37 -3.17 10.81
N THR A 45 -0.48 -2.28 11.78
CA THR A 45 -1.04 -2.58 13.10
C THR A 45 -2.35 -1.84 13.31
N ASP A 46 -3.26 -2.44 14.06
CA ASP A 46 -4.44 -1.74 14.57
C ASP A 46 -4.08 -0.79 15.74
N THR A 47 -5.05 -0.06 16.24
CA THR A 47 -4.87 0.87 17.36
C THR A 47 -4.54 0.19 18.69
N SER A 48 -4.79 -1.11 18.80
CA SER A 48 -4.42 -1.93 19.97
C SER A 48 -3.00 -2.48 19.86
N GLY A 49 -2.30 -2.23 18.73
CA GLY A 49 -0.94 -2.71 18.49
C GLY A 49 -0.86 -4.12 17.93
N ASN A 50 -1.99 -4.75 17.55
CA ASN A 50 -1.99 -6.05 16.93
C ASN A 50 -1.62 -5.94 15.44
N GLU A 51 -0.81 -6.88 14.97
CA GLU A 51 -0.48 -6.97 13.54
C GLU A 51 -1.73 -7.38 12.75
N ALA A 52 -2.20 -6.50 11.87
CA ALA A 52 -3.33 -6.74 10.99
C ALA A 52 -2.87 -7.26 9.61
N ALA A 53 -1.77 -6.71 9.09
CA ALA A 53 -1.21 -7.11 7.80
C ALA A 53 0.31 -6.85 7.76
N ARG A 54 0.95 -7.47 6.79
CA ARG A 54 2.40 -7.30 6.55
C ARG A 54 2.67 -7.11 5.06
N ILE A 55 3.54 -6.16 4.75
CA ILE A 55 4.02 -5.90 3.40
C ILE A 55 5.51 -6.23 3.36
N ARG A 56 5.89 -7.12 2.46
CA ARG A 56 7.30 -7.43 2.19
C ARG A 56 7.62 -7.05 0.76
N ARG A 57 8.62 -6.20 0.59
CA ARG A 57 9.17 -5.87 -0.73
C ARG A 57 10.24 -6.88 -1.11
N ILE A 58 10.17 -7.38 -2.33
CA ILE A 58 11.20 -8.22 -2.93
C ILE A 58 11.83 -7.44 -4.07
N PRO A 59 13.09 -7.01 -3.94
CA PRO A 59 13.78 -6.33 -5.03
C PRO A 59 14.14 -7.35 -6.12
N LEU A 60 13.50 -7.24 -7.27
CA LEU A 60 13.84 -7.96 -8.48
C LEU A 60 14.33 -6.97 -9.53
N VAL A 61 15.28 -7.37 -10.35
CA VAL A 61 15.82 -6.50 -11.41
C VAL A 61 14.69 -6.13 -12.38
N GLY A 62 14.46 -4.83 -12.55
CA GLY A 62 13.47 -4.28 -13.49
C GLY A 62 12.02 -4.34 -13.02
N THR A 63 11.73 -4.90 -11.85
CA THR A 63 10.38 -4.93 -11.27
C THR A 63 10.40 -4.68 -9.77
N MET A 64 9.30 -4.16 -9.25
CA MET A 64 9.07 -4.12 -7.81
C MET A 64 7.96 -5.06 -7.46
N THR A 65 8.27 -5.97 -6.55
CA THR A 65 7.33 -6.98 -6.09
C THR A 65 7.07 -6.80 -4.61
N TYR A 66 5.80 -6.74 -4.25
CA TYR A 66 5.34 -6.66 -2.87
C TYR A 66 4.51 -7.90 -2.56
N VAL A 67 4.82 -8.57 -1.47
CA VAL A 67 3.99 -9.64 -0.92
C VAL A 67 3.17 -9.07 0.22
N LEU A 68 1.85 -9.04 0.05
CA LEU A 68 0.88 -8.59 1.02
C LEU A 68 0.36 -9.80 1.78
N ARG A 69 0.52 -9.82 3.08
CA ARG A 69 0.09 -10.94 3.93
C ARG A 69 -0.97 -10.48 4.92
N PHE A 70 -2.08 -11.22 4.94
CA PHE A 70 -3.23 -11.00 5.82
C PHE A 70 -3.54 -12.32 6.53
N GLY A 71 -3.04 -12.50 7.74
CA GLY A 71 -3.12 -13.80 8.42
C GLY A 71 -2.48 -14.92 7.61
N ARG A 72 -3.30 -15.88 7.15
CA ARG A 72 -2.85 -17.00 6.30
C ARG A 72 -2.92 -16.73 4.79
N LYS A 73 -3.60 -15.66 4.39
CA LYS A 73 -3.73 -15.28 2.98
C LYS A 73 -2.58 -14.38 2.57
N HIS A 74 -2.13 -14.51 1.35
CA HIS A 74 -1.17 -13.60 0.74
C HIS A 74 -1.52 -13.31 -0.71
N VAL A 75 -1.21 -12.09 -1.12
CA VAL A 75 -1.36 -11.62 -2.50
C VAL A 75 -0.04 -10.97 -2.91
N THR A 76 0.40 -11.21 -4.12
CA THR A 76 1.60 -10.58 -4.66
C THR A 76 1.20 -9.45 -5.59
N LEU A 77 1.74 -8.27 -5.35
CA LEU A 77 1.62 -7.09 -6.22
C LEU A 77 2.94 -6.91 -6.96
N VAL A 78 2.89 -6.96 -8.28
CA VAL A 78 4.06 -6.72 -9.14
C VAL A 78 3.87 -5.43 -9.91
N THR A 79 4.87 -4.57 -9.87
CA THR A 79 4.91 -3.34 -10.66
C THR A 79 5.99 -3.44 -11.73
N VAL A 80 5.65 -3.07 -12.95
CA VAL A 80 6.52 -3.16 -14.13
C VAL A 80 6.60 -1.80 -14.80
N PRO A 81 7.79 -1.24 -15.03
CA PRO A 81 7.96 -0.05 -15.83
C PRO A 81 7.50 -0.32 -17.27
N THR A 82 6.74 0.62 -17.82
CA THR A 82 6.29 0.60 -19.23
C THR A 82 6.59 1.94 -19.87
N THR A 83 6.45 2.03 -21.19
CA THR A 83 6.60 3.29 -21.92
C THR A 83 5.56 4.35 -21.55
N LYS A 84 4.47 3.95 -20.91
CA LYS A 84 3.37 4.82 -20.47
C LYS A 84 3.35 5.06 -18.96
N GLY A 85 4.39 4.63 -18.22
CA GLY A 85 4.45 4.70 -16.78
C GLY A 85 4.64 3.34 -16.12
N ILE A 86 4.08 3.16 -14.95
CA ILE A 86 4.20 1.91 -14.17
C ILE A 86 2.86 1.17 -14.21
N SER A 87 2.88 -0.05 -14.72
CA SER A 87 1.75 -0.97 -14.62
C SER A 87 1.85 -1.82 -13.37
N ALA A 88 0.72 -2.12 -12.74
CA ALA A 88 0.65 -2.92 -11.52
C ALA A 88 -0.34 -4.07 -11.67
N TYR A 89 0.04 -5.25 -11.19
CA TYR A 89 -0.73 -6.48 -11.32
C TYR A 89 -0.76 -7.25 -10.01
N PHE A 90 -1.91 -7.87 -9.71
CA PHE A 90 -2.03 -8.80 -8.59
C PHE A 90 -1.90 -10.26 -9.05
N TYR A 91 -1.19 -11.04 -8.25
CA TYR A 91 -1.16 -12.50 -8.32
C TYR A 91 -1.69 -13.07 -6.99
N GLY A 92 -2.49 -14.12 -7.08
CA GLY A 92 -3.20 -14.70 -5.93
C GLY A 92 -4.52 -14.01 -5.62
N SER A 93 -5.01 -13.19 -6.54
CA SER A 93 -6.32 -12.54 -6.52
C SER A 93 -6.84 -12.40 -7.94
N ASN A 94 -8.16 -12.39 -8.11
CA ASN A 94 -8.84 -12.12 -9.39
C ASN A 94 -9.08 -10.61 -9.60
N TRP A 95 -8.49 -9.77 -8.81
CA TRP A 95 -8.67 -8.33 -8.86
C TRP A 95 -7.68 -7.68 -9.81
N HIS A 96 -8.12 -6.59 -10.44
CA HIS A 96 -7.35 -5.84 -11.42
C HIS A 96 -7.21 -4.38 -11.01
N ILE A 97 -6.06 -3.79 -11.32
CA ILE A 97 -5.82 -2.37 -11.14
C ILE A 97 -6.14 -1.66 -12.45
N VAL A 98 -6.94 -0.60 -12.36
CA VAL A 98 -7.31 0.29 -13.46
C VAL A 98 -6.93 1.71 -13.10
N GLY A 99 -6.25 2.41 -13.99
CA GLY A 99 -5.78 3.77 -13.78
C GLY A 99 -4.28 3.85 -13.50
N GLU A 100 -3.84 4.94 -12.89
CA GLU A 100 -2.42 5.27 -12.71
C GLU A 100 -1.95 4.94 -11.29
N PHE A 101 -1.47 3.72 -11.09
CA PHE A 101 -1.05 3.22 -9.78
C PHE A 101 0.09 4.05 -9.17
N ALA A 102 1.11 4.38 -9.95
CA ALA A 102 2.24 5.18 -9.48
C ALA A 102 1.86 6.64 -9.17
N ALA A 103 0.89 7.20 -9.88
CA ALA A 103 0.33 8.53 -9.61
C ALA A 103 -0.69 8.51 -8.46
N LYS A 104 -0.99 7.34 -7.90
CA LYS A 104 -1.92 7.13 -6.78
C LYS A 104 -3.38 7.49 -7.10
N ASN A 105 -3.74 7.41 -8.38
CA ASN A 105 -5.10 7.61 -8.89
C ASN A 105 -5.51 6.36 -9.66
N PHE A 106 -6.11 5.42 -8.96
CA PHE A 106 -6.47 4.12 -9.52
C PHE A 106 -7.70 3.52 -8.84
N SER A 107 -8.27 2.54 -9.48
CA SER A 107 -9.30 1.69 -8.91
C SER A 107 -8.86 0.23 -8.91
N ILE A 108 -9.34 -0.52 -7.96
CA ILE A 108 -9.25 -1.98 -7.94
C ILE A 108 -10.64 -2.51 -8.22
N ILE A 109 -10.75 -3.34 -9.23
CA ILE A 109 -12.00 -3.98 -9.64
C ILE A 109 -11.83 -5.49 -9.71
N ASP A 110 -12.90 -6.23 -9.56
CA ASP A 110 -12.89 -7.66 -9.77
C ASP A 110 -13.20 -8.00 -11.25
N VAL A 111 -13.26 -9.30 -11.58
CA VAL A 111 -13.50 -9.79 -12.95
C VAL A 111 -14.86 -9.35 -13.51
N ASP A 112 -15.85 -9.14 -12.64
CA ASP A 112 -17.18 -8.66 -13.00
C ASP A 112 -17.28 -7.13 -13.06
N LYS A 113 -16.12 -6.44 -12.97
CA LYS A 113 -15.99 -4.98 -12.90
C LYS A 113 -16.63 -4.35 -11.66
N THR A 114 -16.88 -5.14 -10.63
CA THR A 114 -17.32 -4.62 -9.33
C THR A 114 -16.18 -3.85 -8.68
N LEU A 115 -16.48 -2.66 -8.18
CA LEU A 115 -15.50 -1.82 -7.50
C LEU A 115 -15.14 -2.41 -6.14
N ILE A 116 -13.86 -2.70 -5.94
CA ILE A 116 -13.29 -3.13 -4.67
C ILE A 116 -12.73 -1.93 -3.89
N CYS A 117 -12.06 -1.02 -4.61
CA CYS A 117 -11.43 0.16 -4.03
C CYS A 117 -11.28 1.25 -5.08
N GLU A 118 -11.52 2.49 -4.69
CA GLU A 118 -11.11 3.67 -5.45
C GLU A 118 -10.07 4.44 -4.61
N HIS A 119 -8.95 4.74 -5.22
CA HIS A 119 -7.84 5.45 -4.60
C HIS A 119 -7.62 6.78 -5.32
N ARG A 120 -7.60 7.86 -4.56
CA ARG A 120 -7.37 9.22 -5.06
C ARG A 120 -6.24 9.90 -4.30
N ASN A 121 -5.35 10.51 -5.06
CA ASN A 121 -4.26 11.30 -4.52
C ASN A 121 -4.69 12.75 -4.25
N HIS A 122 -4.41 13.24 -3.05
CA HIS A 122 -4.51 14.63 -2.67
C HIS A 122 -3.11 15.14 -2.23
N ALA A 123 -2.96 16.44 -2.03
CA ALA A 123 -1.65 17.03 -1.73
C ALA A 123 -0.98 16.41 -0.49
N ASP A 124 -1.76 16.22 0.60
CA ASP A 124 -1.22 15.81 1.91
C ASP A 124 -1.68 14.42 2.36
N TYR A 125 -2.56 13.78 1.60
CA TYR A 125 -3.12 12.47 1.93
C TYR A 125 -3.62 11.75 0.69
N CYS A 126 -3.87 10.46 0.83
CA CYS A 126 -4.62 9.68 -0.16
C CYS A 126 -5.97 9.28 0.43
N GLU A 127 -7.01 9.40 -0.37
CA GLU A 127 -8.36 8.93 -0.06
C GLU A 127 -8.56 7.53 -0.61
N ILE A 128 -9.09 6.64 0.22
CA ILE A 128 -9.36 5.23 -0.12
C ILE A 128 -10.83 4.99 0.10
N ASN A 129 -11.57 4.83 -0.98
CA ASN A 129 -13.01 4.54 -0.95
C ASN A 129 -13.24 3.04 -1.10
N ILE A 130 -13.85 2.42 -0.10
CA ILE A 130 -14.00 0.96 -0.01
C ILE A 130 -15.48 0.64 0.16
N PRO A 131 -16.14 0.09 -0.88
CA PRO A 131 -17.56 -0.28 -0.80
C PRO A 131 -17.84 -1.38 0.22
N ASP A 132 -17.01 -2.42 0.26
CA ASP A 132 -17.12 -3.55 1.18
C ASP A 132 -16.00 -3.53 2.21
N SER A 133 -16.37 -3.34 3.48
CA SER A 133 -15.41 -3.30 4.60
C SER A 133 -14.61 -4.60 4.79
N GLY A 134 -15.07 -5.72 4.26
CA GLY A 134 -14.32 -6.98 4.26
C GLY A 134 -13.00 -6.90 3.50
N ASN A 135 -12.86 -5.93 2.60
CA ASN A 135 -11.66 -5.71 1.79
C ASN A 135 -10.73 -4.61 2.35
N GLU A 136 -11.04 -4.08 3.53
CA GLU A 136 -10.38 -2.90 4.11
C GLU A 136 -8.84 -3.04 4.17
N LEU A 137 -8.35 -4.09 4.80
CA LEU A 137 -6.90 -4.30 4.97
C LEU A 137 -6.16 -4.45 3.64
N PHE A 138 -6.76 -5.14 2.69
CA PHE A 138 -6.19 -5.28 1.36
C PHE A 138 -6.06 -3.92 0.66
N CYS A 139 -7.11 -3.11 0.70
CA CYS A 139 -7.14 -1.78 0.08
C CYS A 139 -6.13 -0.85 0.73
N VAL A 140 -6.00 -0.89 2.06
CA VAL A 140 -4.96 -0.14 2.80
C VAL A 140 -3.57 -0.59 2.37
N ALA A 141 -3.29 -1.90 2.31
CA ALA A 141 -1.99 -2.41 1.91
C ALA A 141 -1.63 -2.03 0.46
N ALA A 142 -2.57 -2.13 -0.47
CA ALA A 142 -2.37 -1.70 -1.86
C ALA A 142 -2.09 -0.19 -1.95
N SER A 143 -2.79 0.62 -1.17
CA SER A 143 -2.55 2.06 -1.06
C SER A 143 -1.15 2.39 -0.54
N VAL A 144 -0.70 1.69 0.49
CA VAL A 144 0.67 1.82 1.00
C VAL A 144 1.69 1.50 -0.09
N CYS A 145 1.51 0.40 -0.82
CA CYS A 145 2.42 0.02 -1.93
C CYS A 145 2.49 1.09 -3.00
N SER A 146 1.36 1.66 -3.41
CA SER A 146 1.32 2.77 -4.37
C SER A 146 2.12 3.98 -3.89
N ASN A 147 2.06 4.27 -2.59
CA ASN A 147 2.81 5.37 -1.98
C ASN A 147 4.31 5.09 -1.83
N LEU A 148 4.73 3.83 -1.86
CA LEU A 148 6.14 3.44 -1.79
C LEU A 148 6.86 3.59 -3.14
N ILE A 149 6.18 3.46 -4.26
CA ILE A 149 6.78 3.48 -5.61
C ILE A 149 7.49 4.81 -5.86
N ASN A 150 6.86 5.92 -5.51
CA ASN A 150 7.43 7.26 -5.74
C ASN A 150 8.54 7.64 -4.74
N THR A 151 8.77 6.84 -3.71
CA THR A 151 9.87 7.08 -2.75
C THR A 151 11.19 6.48 -3.21
N ILE A 152 11.20 5.69 -4.27
CA ILE A 152 12.38 4.98 -4.78
C ILE A 152 13.19 5.85 -5.73
N ASP A 153 12.55 6.80 -6.40
CA ASP A 153 13.24 7.82 -7.21
C ASP A 153 13.89 8.92 -6.35
N SER A 154 13.70 8.88 -5.03
CA SER A 154 14.38 9.79 -4.11
C SER A 154 15.82 9.33 -3.86
N PRO A 155 16.85 10.19 -4.10
CA PRO A 155 18.26 9.85 -3.88
C PRO A 155 18.56 9.33 -2.47
N ALA A 156 17.77 9.73 -1.49
CA ALA A 156 17.88 9.28 -0.10
C ALA A 156 17.53 7.79 0.10
N LEU A 157 16.79 7.19 -0.83
CA LEU A 157 16.42 5.77 -0.80
C LEU A 157 17.31 4.90 -1.69
N GLN A 158 18.03 5.51 -2.64
CA GLN A 158 19.05 4.83 -3.45
C GLN A 158 20.34 4.63 -2.65
N ALA A 159 20.56 5.42 -1.61
CA ALA A 159 21.73 5.33 -0.72
C ALA A 159 21.57 4.32 0.42
N VAL A 160 20.49 3.55 0.43
CA VAL A 160 20.18 2.57 1.48
C VAL A 160 20.21 1.15 0.92
#